data_8417ce41f19b75c8b4ef27277124c9eb
#
_entry.id   8417ce41f19b75c8b4ef27277124c9eb
#
_cell.length_a   1.000
_cell.length_b   1.000
_cell.length_c   1.000
_cell.angle_alpha   90.00
_cell.angle_beta   90.00
_cell.angle_gamma   90.00
#
_symmetry.space_group_name_H-M   'P 1'
#
loop_
_entity.id
_entity.type
_entity.pdbx_description
1 polymer ?
#
loop_
_entity_poly.entity_id
_entity_poly.type
_entity_poly.pdbx_seq_one_letter_code
_entity_poly.pdbx_strand_id
1 'polypeptide(L)'
;MTTLILDCDGVLADTERFGHLPAFNQAFAAEGLPVRWSEQEYGERLKIGGGKERMASLLTEEFVREHGLPADPEGQRRLLARWHKRKTAAYTELVGSGVMPGRPGIARLIGAALAEDWTVAIASTSAEVSVRAVLEHAVGAEQAARIELFAGDAVPAKKPDPGIYLLALERTGSDPRDTLAIEDSRNGMLAAVGAGLRCLVTLSSYTGQESFSEAALVVSSLGDPDEPARVLANRSEARPGDQITLDDLRACLRAPIGQEVT
;
A
#
# COMPACT_ATOMS: atom_id res chain seq x y z
N MET A 1 4.10 -24.72 2.49
CA MET A 1 3.34 -23.93 3.48
C MET A 1 2.91 -22.66 2.76
N THR A 2 1.63 -22.35 2.77
CA THR A 2 1.12 -21.21 1.99
C THR A 2 1.48 -19.89 2.67
N THR A 3 1.86 -18.90 1.87
CA THR A 3 2.26 -17.59 2.36
C THR A 3 1.38 -16.50 1.72
N LEU A 4 0.98 -15.53 2.53
CA LEU A 4 0.25 -14.35 2.11
C LEU A 4 1.09 -13.10 2.39
N ILE A 5 1.46 -12.35 1.36
CA ILE A 5 2.18 -11.09 1.50
C ILE A 5 1.26 -9.96 1.07
N LEU A 6 0.98 -9.02 1.96
CA LEU A 6 0.09 -7.89 1.67
C LEU A 6 0.89 -6.59 1.59
N ASP A 7 0.48 -5.69 0.70
CA ASP A 7 0.85 -4.28 0.85
C ASP A 7 0.11 -3.66 2.04
N CYS A 8 0.52 -2.47 2.43
CA CYS A 8 -0.11 -1.70 3.52
C CYS A 8 -1.09 -0.66 2.99
N ASP A 9 -0.56 0.30 2.21
CA ASP A 9 -1.29 1.48 1.77
C ASP A 9 -2.27 1.11 0.66
N GLY A 10 -3.56 1.34 0.88
CA GLY A 10 -4.60 0.95 -0.06
C GLY A 10 -5.03 -0.53 0.05
N VAL A 11 -4.30 -1.37 0.79
CA VAL A 11 -4.67 -2.78 1.06
C VAL A 11 -5.18 -2.96 2.47
N LEU A 12 -4.40 -2.66 3.51
CA LEU A 12 -4.85 -2.78 4.91
C LEU A 12 -5.87 -1.71 5.27
N ALA A 13 -5.63 -0.49 4.82
CA ALA A 13 -6.50 0.67 4.99
C ALA A 13 -6.37 1.60 3.78
N ASP A 14 -7.37 2.45 3.51
CA ASP A 14 -7.30 3.47 2.46
C ASP A 14 -6.50 4.69 2.96
N THR A 15 -5.22 4.45 3.18
CA THR A 15 -4.29 5.37 3.83
C THR A 15 -3.98 6.60 2.98
N GLU A 16 -4.05 6.50 1.65
CA GLU A 16 -3.80 7.64 0.78
C GLU A 16 -4.87 8.72 0.96
N ARG A 17 -6.14 8.31 1.00
CA ARG A 17 -7.27 9.25 1.14
C ARG A 17 -7.44 9.76 2.57
N PHE A 18 -7.45 8.88 3.55
CA PHE A 18 -7.80 9.22 4.94
C PHE A 18 -6.58 9.52 5.82
N GLY A 19 -5.39 9.19 5.38
CA GLY A 19 -4.14 9.37 6.12
C GLY A 19 -3.16 10.31 5.44
N HIS A 20 -2.64 9.94 4.29
CA HIS A 20 -1.56 10.67 3.65
C HIS A 20 -1.98 12.06 3.18
N LEU A 21 -3.08 12.18 2.44
CA LEU A 21 -3.57 13.48 1.97
C LEU A 21 -3.85 14.47 3.12
N PRO A 22 -4.60 14.11 4.18
CA PRO A 22 -4.77 14.98 5.33
C PRO A 22 -3.46 15.36 6.01
N ALA A 23 -2.53 14.42 6.16
CA ALA A 23 -1.23 14.67 6.78
C ALA A 23 -0.35 15.64 5.98
N PHE A 24 -0.36 15.55 4.64
CA PHE A 24 0.29 16.57 3.78
C PHE A 24 -0.31 17.95 4.01
N ASN A 25 -1.63 18.06 3.96
CA ASN A 25 -2.33 19.33 4.14
C ASN A 25 -2.09 19.93 5.53
N GLN A 26 -2.06 19.11 6.58
CA GLN A 26 -1.70 19.55 7.94
C GLN A 26 -0.25 20.04 8.01
N ALA A 27 0.69 19.33 7.37
CA ALA A 27 2.09 19.75 7.34
C ALA A 27 2.28 21.09 6.62
N PHE A 28 1.62 21.30 5.50
CA PHE A 28 1.67 22.59 4.77
C PHE A 28 1.09 23.73 5.59
N ALA A 29 -0.06 23.52 6.21
CA ALA A 29 -0.67 24.51 7.09
C ALA A 29 0.23 24.87 8.29
N ALA A 30 0.86 23.87 8.92
CA ALA A 30 1.80 24.05 10.04
C ALA A 30 3.10 24.78 9.63
N GLU A 31 3.46 24.78 8.36
CA GLU A 31 4.58 25.53 7.79
C GLU A 31 4.15 26.91 7.24
N GLY A 32 2.87 27.27 7.38
CA GLY A 32 2.34 28.55 6.88
C GLY A 32 2.27 28.64 5.35
N LEU A 33 2.30 27.50 4.67
CA LEU A 33 2.23 27.48 3.20
C LEU A 33 0.76 27.59 2.73
N PRO A 34 0.46 28.38 1.70
CA PRO A 34 -0.88 28.49 1.12
C PRO A 34 -1.19 27.33 0.18
N VAL A 35 -0.86 26.12 0.61
CA VAL A 35 -1.03 24.89 -0.17
C VAL A 35 -2.02 23.98 0.53
N ARG A 36 -3.03 23.53 -0.20
CA ARG A 36 -3.96 22.51 0.22
C ARG A 36 -4.33 21.67 -1.00
N TRP A 37 -3.85 20.44 -1.03
CA TRP A 37 -4.23 19.52 -2.08
C TRP A 37 -5.65 19.00 -1.89
N SER A 38 -6.44 19.08 -2.96
CA SER A 38 -7.70 18.35 -3.08
C SER A 38 -7.46 16.86 -3.35
N GLU A 39 -8.49 16.03 -3.26
CA GLU A 39 -8.41 14.61 -3.62
C GLU A 39 -7.95 14.42 -5.09
N GLN A 40 -8.46 15.25 -6.01
CA GLN A 40 -8.08 15.19 -7.42
C GLN A 40 -6.60 15.57 -7.64
N GLU A 41 -6.15 16.69 -7.08
CA GLU A 41 -4.74 17.11 -7.18
C GLU A 41 -3.80 16.10 -6.55
N TYR A 42 -4.20 15.52 -5.43
CA TYR A 42 -3.42 14.48 -4.76
C TYR A 42 -3.32 13.22 -5.62
N GLY A 43 -4.40 12.80 -6.27
CA GLY A 43 -4.41 11.69 -7.21
C GLY A 43 -3.39 11.86 -8.33
N GLU A 44 -3.27 13.07 -8.91
CA GLU A 44 -2.22 13.37 -9.90
C GLU A 44 -0.80 13.27 -9.32
N ARG A 45 -0.63 13.66 -8.05
CA ARG A 45 0.68 13.59 -7.38
C ARG A 45 1.08 12.18 -6.94
N LEU A 46 0.15 11.24 -6.88
CA LEU A 46 0.46 9.84 -6.62
C LEU A 46 1.33 9.20 -7.72
N LYS A 47 1.34 9.79 -8.92
CA LYS A 47 2.27 9.42 -10.01
C LYS A 47 3.75 9.67 -9.62
N ILE A 48 3.99 10.54 -8.63
CA ILE A 48 5.33 10.80 -8.08
C ILE A 48 5.54 9.85 -6.90
N GLY A 49 6.44 8.89 -7.05
CA GLY A 49 6.77 7.94 -5.99
C GLY A 49 7.49 8.62 -4.82
N GLY A 50 7.00 8.40 -3.59
CA GLY A 50 7.62 8.91 -2.38
C GLY A 50 7.07 10.26 -1.88
N GLY A 51 6.91 10.35 -0.54
CA GLY A 51 6.32 11.54 0.08
C GLY A 51 7.21 12.79 0.03
N LYS A 52 8.53 12.62 0.09
CA LYS A 52 9.49 13.74 -0.05
C LYS A 52 9.50 14.27 -1.48
N GLU A 53 9.45 13.39 -2.46
CA GLU A 53 9.43 13.69 -3.88
C GLU A 53 8.13 14.42 -4.26
N ARG A 54 6.99 14.00 -3.70
CA ARG A 54 5.72 14.74 -3.85
C ARG A 54 5.81 16.15 -3.27
N MET A 55 6.40 16.33 -2.09
CA MET A 55 6.63 17.66 -1.51
C MET A 55 7.62 18.49 -2.35
N ALA A 56 8.69 17.85 -2.86
CA ALA A 56 9.67 18.52 -3.70
C ALA A 56 9.08 19.07 -4.99
N SER A 57 8.02 18.45 -5.53
CA SER A 57 7.31 18.96 -6.72
C SER A 57 6.65 20.32 -6.52
N LEU A 58 6.54 20.82 -5.29
CA LEU A 58 6.09 22.19 -5.00
C LEU A 58 7.21 23.22 -5.17
N LEU A 59 8.48 22.82 -5.08
CA LEU A 59 9.61 23.73 -5.06
C LEU A 59 9.99 24.20 -6.48
N THR A 60 9.02 24.73 -7.23
CA THR A 60 9.30 25.46 -8.49
C THR A 60 10.02 26.78 -8.19
N GLU A 61 10.77 27.30 -9.15
CA GLU A 61 11.47 28.61 -8.99
C GLU A 61 10.51 29.73 -8.59
N GLU A 62 9.30 29.73 -9.16
CA GLU A 62 8.27 30.68 -8.86
C GLU A 62 7.77 30.56 -7.42
N PHE A 63 7.41 29.36 -6.98
CA PHE A 63 6.92 29.09 -5.63
C PHE A 63 7.98 29.40 -4.56
N VAL A 64 9.23 29.02 -4.83
CA VAL A 64 10.37 29.33 -3.94
C VAL A 64 10.54 30.83 -3.76
N ARG A 65 10.50 31.61 -4.86
CA ARG A 65 10.62 33.07 -4.84
C ARG A 65 9.44 33.72 -4.13
N GLU A 66 8.21 33.31 -4.45
CA GLU A 66 6.98 33.92 -3.90
C GLU A 66 6.88 33.74 -2.39
N HIS A 67 7.32 32.57 -1.88
CA HIS A 67 7.20 32.24 -0.46
C HIS A 67 8.50 32.41 0.33
N GLY A 68 9.55 32.99 -0.26
CA GLY A 68 10.81 33.27 0.42
C GLY A 68 11.52 31.99 0.92
N LEU A 69 11.37 30.88 0.19
CA LEU A 69 11.96 29.60 0.54
C LEU A 69 13.43 29.52 0.09
N PRO A 70 14.24 28.61 0.67
CA PRO A 70 15.61 28.40 0.22
C PRO A 70 15.68 28.04 -1.27
N ALA A 71 16.55 28.77 -2.03
CA ALA A 71 16.78 28.47 -3.43
C ALA A 71 17.94 27.49 -3.63
N ASP A 72 18.82 27.37 -2.63
CA ASP A 72 19.98 26.48 -2.72
C ASP A 72 19.59 25.00 -2.41
N PRO A 73 20.30 24.03 -3.04
CA PRO A 73 19.95 22.62 -2.90
C PRO A 73 20.04 22.09 -1.46
N GLU A 74 20.94 22.63 -0.65
CA GLU A 74 21.10 22.18 0.73
C GLU A 74 19.97 22.72 1.62
N GLY A 75 19.59 23.99 1.46
CA GLY A 75 18.43 24.58 2.11
C GLY A 75 17.15 23.84 1.76
N GLN A 76 16.93 23.51 0.49
CA GLN A 76 15.78 22.73 0.04
C GLN A 76 15.77 21.31 0.65
N ARG A 77 16.90 20.62 0.73
CA ARG A 77 16.97 19.31 1.41
C ARG A 77 16.56 19.40 2.89
N ARG A 78 17.07 20.42 3.62
CA ARG A 78 16.69 20.65 5.03
C ARG A 78 15.20 20.97 5.16
N LEU A 79 14.68 21.80 4.28
CA LEU A 79 13.25 22.17 4.22
C LEU A 79 12.36 20.94 4.03
N LEU A 80 12.64 20.15 3.01
CA LEU A 80 11.90 18.90 2.70
C LEU A 80 11.98 17.89 3.83
N ALA A 81 13.12 17.73 4.49
CA ALA A 81 13.28 16.86 5.64
C ALA A 81 12.38 17.31 6.79
N ARG A 82 12.30 18.63 7.07
CA ARG A 82 11.42 19.20 8.09
C ARG A 82 9.95 18.99 7.74
N TRP A 83 9.53 19.29 6.52
CA TRP A 83 8.16 19.09 6.06
C TRP A 83 7.75 17.62 6.16
N HIS A 84 8.60 16.72 5.69
CA HIS A 84 8.33 15.28 5.73
C HIS A 84 8.24 14.77 7.17
N LYS A 85 9.07 15.26 8.09
CA LYS A 85 8.98 14.92 9.52
C LYS A 85 7.62 15.34 10.10
N ARG A 86 7.14 16.56 9.78
CA ARG A 86 5.81 17.03 10.23
C ARG A 86 4.70 16.18 9.64
N LYS A 87 4.77 15.88 8.33
CA LYS A 87 3.80 15.01 7.66
C LYS A 87 3.75 13.62 8.30
N THR A 88 4.91 13.04 8.61
CA THR A 88 4.97 11.72 9.27
C THR A 88 4.34 11.76 10.66
N ALA A 89 4.61 12.79 11.46
CA ALA A 89 3.98 12.95 12.77
C ALA A 89 2.44 13.06 12.67
N ALA A 90 1.94 13.92 11.77
CA ALA A 90 0.51 14.06 11.52
C ALA A 90 -0.14 12.76 11.03
N TYR A 91 0.54 12.02 10.16
CA TYR A 91 0.07 10.72 9.68
C TYR A 91 -0.03 9.70 10.81
N THR A 92 1.01 9.60 11.66
CA THR A 92 1.01 8.68 12.81
C THR A 92 -0.12 9.01 13.80
N GLU A 93 -0.39 10.29 14.01
CA GLU A 93 -1.51 10.73 14.84
C GLU A 93 -2.87 10.32 14.24
N LEU A 94 -3.06 10.51 12.93
CA LEU A 94 -4.27 10.09 12.22
C LEU A 94 -4.48 8.57 12.29
N VAL A 95 -3.42 7.77 12.10
CA VAL A 95 -3.51 6.31 12.28
C VAL A 95 -3.94 5.96 13.70
N GLY A 96 -3.28 6.55 14.71
CA GLY A 96 -3.57 6.27 16.12
C GLY A 96 -4.95 6.74 16.58
N SER A 97 -5.58 7.70 15.87
CA SER A 97 -6.92 8.20 16.22
C SER A 97 -8.07 7.30 15.77
N GLY A 98 -7.81 6.23 15.01
CA GLY A 98 -8.83 5.33 14.49
C GLY A 98 -9.69 5.91 13.34
N VAL A 99 -9.27 7.02 12.75
CA VAL A 99 -9.97 7.65 11.62
C VAL A 99 -9.86 6.82 10.33
N MET A 100 -8.88 5.91 10.26
CA MET A 100 -8.68 5.02 9.10
C MET A 100 -9.11 3.60 9.44
N PRO A 101 -10.35 3.21 9.17
CA PRO A 101 -10.79 1.83 9.38
C PRO A 101 -10.01 0.88 8.46
N GLY A 102 -9.80 -0.35 8.92
CA GLY A 102 -9.33 -1.43 8.07
C GLY A 102 -10.26 -1.60 6.88
N ARG A 103 -9.70 -1.96 5.72
CA ARG A 103 -10.52 -2.20 4.53
C ARG A 103 -11.37 -3.47 4.68
N PRO A 104 -12.55 -3.51 4.00
CA PRO A 104 -13.46 -4.65 4.09
C PRO A 104 -12.77 -5.98 3.79
N GLY A 105 -12.94 -6.97 4.65
CA GLY A 105 -12.40 -8.32 4.55
C GLY A 105 -10.97 -8.52 5.02
N ILE A 106 -10.19 -7.46 5.31
CA ILE A 106 -8.78 -7.58 5.70
C ILE A 106 -8.62 -8.35 7.02
N ALA A 107 -9.27 -7.90 8.09
CA ALA A 107 -9.16 -8.55 9.39
C ALA A 107 -9.63 -10.01 9.34
N ARG A 108 -10.74 -10.27 8.65
CA ARG A 108 -11.31 -11.60 8.47
C ARG A 108 -10.35 -12.53 7.72
N LEU A 109 -9.81 -12.06 6.57
CA LEU A 109 -8.95 -12.88 5.72
C LEU A 109 -7.60 -13.19 6.39
N ILE A 110 -6.98 -12.20 7.02
CA ILE A 110 -5.75 -12.38 7.80
C ILE A 110 -5.99 -13.33 8.96
N GLY A 111 -7.08 -13.14 9.72
CA GLY A 111 -7.44 -14.04 10.83
C GLY A 111 -7.65 -15.48 10.38
N ALA A 112 -8.33 -15.69 9.25
CA ALA A 112 -8.51 -17.01 8.65
C ALA A 112 -7.17 -17.63 8.21
N ALA A 113 -6.29 -16.87 7.57
CA ALA A 113 -4.96 -17.34 7.14
C ALA A 113 -4.10 -17.77 8.34
N LEU A 114 -4.06 -16.95 9.40
CA LEU A 114 -3.34 -17.26 10.63
C LEU A 114 -3.91 -18.47 11.37
N ALA A 115 -5.23 -18.71 11.29
CA ALA A 115 -5.89 -19.87 11.89
C ALA A 115 -5.61 -21.18 11.14
N GLU A 116 -5.26 -21.11 9.85
CA GLU A 116 -4.83 -22.25 9.04
C GLU A 116 -3.29 -22.34 8.92
N ASP A 117 -2.56 -21.72 9.85
CA ASP A 117 -1.09 -21.74 9.92
C ASP A 117 -0.39 -21.22 8.65
N TRP A 118 -1.02 -20.30 7.90
CA TRP A 118 -0.33 -19.61 6.83
C TRP A 118 0.70 -18.63 7.39
N THR A 119 1.80 -18.48 6.69
CA THR A 119 2.72 -17.36 6.93
C THR A 119 2.07 -16.09 6.38
N VAL A 120 1.99 -15.04 7.21
CA VAL A 120 1.47 -13.73 6.79
C VAL A 120 2.56 -12.69 6.98
N ALA A 121 2.79 -11.87 5.96
CA ALA A 121 3.76 -10.78 6.00
C ALA A 121 3.22 -9.52 5.33
N ILE A 122 3.79 -8.37 5.69
CA ILE A 122 3.52 -7.08 5.04
C ILE A 122 4.77 -6.64 4.28
N ALA A 123 4.59 -6.20 3.02
CA ALA A 123 5.64 -5.67 2.16
C ALA A 123 5.26 -4.25 1.68
N SER A 124 5.80 -3.21 2.29
CA SER A 124 5.42 -1.82 2.05
C SER A 124 6.63 -0.90 1.83
N THR A 125 6.44 0.16 1.06
CA THR A 125 7.44 1.23 0.89
C THR A 125 7.30 2.36 1.92
N SER A 126 6.29 2.30 2.78
CA SER A 126 6.04 3.25 3.87
C SER A 126 6.93 2.97 5.09
N ALA A 127 7.14 3.99 5.93
CA ALA A 127 7.97 3.83 7.14
C ALA A 127 7.41 2.74 8.06
N GLU A 128 8.28 1.88 8.60
CA GLU A 128 7.89 0.72 9.41
C GLU A 128 6.96 1.08 10.58
N VAL A 129 7.26 2.18 11.29
CA VAL A 129 6.42 2.65 12.41
C VAL A 129 4.98 2.95 11.96
N SER A 130 4.81 3.49 10.75
CA SER A 130 3.49 3.77 10.19
C SER A 130 2.77 2.49 9.77
N VAL A 131 3.49 1.57 9.12
CA VAL A 131 2.95 0.26 8.70
C VAL A 131 2.47 -0.54 9.90
N ARG A 132 3.27 -0.57 10.97
CA ARG A 132 2.90 -1.25 12.22
C ARG A 132 1.63 -0.67 12.83
N ALA A 133 1.53 0.65 12.92
CA ALA A 133 0.34 1.30 13.47
C ALA A 133 -0.92 1.02 12.63
N VAL A 134 -0.82 1.04 11.30
CA VAL A 134 -1.94 0.68 10.40
C VAL A 134 -2.32 -0.78 10.59
N LEU A 135 -1.35 -1.70 10.65
CA LEU A 135 -1.60 -3.13 10.84
C LEU A 135 -2.30 -3.40 12.18
N GLU A 136 -1.76 -2.86 13.29
CA GLU A 136 -2.35 -3.02 14.62
C GLU A 136 -3.79 -2.50 14.68
N HIS A 137 -4.05 -1.38 13.99
CA HIS A 137 -5.40 -0.84 13.90
C HIS A 137 -6.34 -1.72 13.05
N ALA A 138 -5.84 -2.25 11.93
CA ALA A 138 -6.65 -3.05 11.01
C ALA A 138 -7.02 -4.44 11.56
N VAL A 139 -6.09 -5.11 12.28
CA VAL A 139 -6.27 -6.52 12.69
C VAL A 139 -6.20 -6.75 14.21
N GLY A 140 -5.87 -5.72 14.99
CA GLY A 140 -5.63 -5.81 16.42
C GLY A 140 -4.19 -6.25 16.75
N ALA A 141 -3.72 -5.86 17.95
CA ALA A 141 -2.32 -6.07 18.37
C ALA A 141 -1.91 -7.56 18.44
N GLU A 142 -2.83 -8.44 18.84
CA GLU A 142 -2.56 -9.88 18.96
C GLU A 142 -2.23 -10.52 17.59
N GLN A 143 -3.03 -10.26 16.57
CA GLN A 143 -2.78 -10.78 15.22
C GLN A 143 -1.56 -10.08 14.61
N ALA A 144 -1.43 -8.75 14.79
CA ALA A 144 -0.30 -7.98 14.28
C ALA A 144 1.06 -8.48 14.79
N ALA A 145 1.14 -8.96 16.03
CA ALA A 145 2.35 -9.52 16.62
C ALA A 145 2.83 -10.82 15.94
N ARG A 146 1.96 -11.50 15.19
CA ARG A 146 2.25 -12.75 14.46
C ARG A 146 2.69 -12.50 13.01
N ILE A 147 2.68 -11.25 12.55
CA ILE A 147 2.89 -10.85 11.15
C ILE A 147 4.24 -10.18 11.01
N GLU A 148 5.06 -10.67 10.08
CA GLU A 148 6.36 -10.05 9.77
C GLU A 148 6.19 -8.79 8.92
N LEU A 149 7.02 -7.77 9.20
CA LEU A 149 7.00 -6.51 8.46
C LEU A 149 8.30 -6.31 7.69
N PHE A 150 8.15 -6.04 6.39
CA PHE A 150 9.21 -5.60 5.49
C PHE A 150 8.80 -4.22 4.97
N ALA A 151 9.43 -3.16 5.48
CA ALA A 151 8.91 -1.81 5.27
C ALA A 151 10.02 -0.75 5.18
N GLY A 152 9.68 0.40 4.65
CA GLY A 152 10.55 1.58 4.60
C GLY A 152 11.76 1.41 3.67
N ASP A 153 12.94 1.62 4.22
CA ASP A 153 14.22 1.55 3.50
C ASP A 153 14.88 0.15 3.64
N ALA A 154 14.08 -0.91 3.86
CA ALA A 154 14.57 -2.29 3.95
C ALA A 154 15.22 -2.77 2.64
N VAL A 155 14.91 -2.13 1.51
CA VAL A 155 15.49 -2.38 0.19
C VAL A 155 15.86 -1.06 -0.47
N PRO A 156 16.90 -1.05 -1.35
CA PRO A 156 17.39 0.19 -1.97
C PRO A 156 16.43 0.80 -3.00
N ALA A 157 15.63 -0.02 -3.68
CA ALA A 157 14.68 0.41 -4.70
C ALA A 157 13.24 0.18 -4.23
N LYS A 158 12.34 1.10 -4.59
CA LYS A 158 10.91 1.02 -4.28
C LYS A 158 10.15 0.34 -5.42
N LYS A 159 8.95 -0.19 -5.14
CA LYS A 159 8.02 -0.68 -6.14
C LYS A 159 7.93 0.30 -7.32
N PRO A 160 8.00 -0.15 -8.59
CA PRO A 160 7.77 -1.52 -9.07
C PRO A 160 8.99 -2.46 -9.01
N ASP A 161 10.11 -2.09 -8.38
CA ASP A 161 11.22 -3.02 -8.15
C ASP A 161 10.75 -4.17 -7.24
N PRO A 162 11.07 -5.45 -7.57
CA PRO A 162 10.60 -6.60 -6.82
C PRO A 162 11.31 -6.81 -5.47
N GLY A 163 12.33 -6.02 -5.15
CA GLY A 163 13.24 -6.23 -4.02
C GLY A 163 12.55 -6.46 -2.70
N ILE A 164 11.46 -5.72 -2.38
CA ILE A 164 10.76 -5.87 -1.10
C ILE A 164 10.05 -7.24 -1.00
N TYR A 165 9.50 -7.76 -2.09
CA TYR A 165 8.88 -9.08 -2.14
C TYR A 165 9.92 -10.20 -2.11
N LEU A 166 11.05 -10.04 -2.81
CA LEU A 166 12.17 -10.98 -2.76
C LEU A 166 12.75 -11.07 -1.35
N LEU A 167 12.89 -9.94 -0.65
CA LEU A 167 13.31 -9.90 0.75
C LEU A 167 12.32 -10.64 1.65
N ALA A 168 11.02 -10.40 1.46
CA ALA A 168 9.98 -11.08 2.24
C ALA A 168 10.01 -12.61 2.03
N LEU A 169 10.14 -13.08 0.79
CA LEU A 169 10.29 -14.50 0.46
C LEU A 169 11.51 -15.12 1.13
N GLU A 170 12.68 -14.45 1.04
CA GLU A 170 13.92 -14.92 1.66
C GLU A 170 13.78 -15.07 3.18
N ARG A 171 13.26 -14.03 3.84
CA ARG A 171 13.16 -13.97 5.31
C ARG A 171 12.14 -14.92 5.88
N THR A 172 11.02 -15.12 5.19
CA THR A 172 9.98 -16.08 5.58
C THR A 172 10.30 -17.52 5.15
N GLY A 173 11.33 -17.73 4.31
CA GLY A 173 11.65 -19.04 3.74
C GLY A 173 10.56 -19.57 2.80
N SER A 174 9.79 -18.68 2.17
CA SER A 174 8.61 -19.05 1.38
C SER A 174 8.95 -19.33 -0.09
N ASP A 175 8.29 -20.34 -0.67
CA ASP A 175 8.36 -20.63 -2.11
C ASP A 175 7.43 -19.65 -2.88
N PRO A 176 7.90 -18.98 -3.91
CA PRO A 176 7.04 -18.11 -4.73
C PRO A 176 5.80 -18.80 -5.32
N ARG A 177 5.88 -20.14 -5.55
CA ARG A 177 4.75 -20.92 -6.07
C ARG A 177 3.61 -21.07 -5.06
N ASP A 178 3.93 -21.03 -3.77
CA ASP A 178 2.99 -21.16 -2.65
C ASP A 178 2.71 -19.81 -1.98
N THR A 179 3.14 -18.69 -2.62
CA THR A 179 3.00 -17.34 -2.09
C THR A 179 2.09 -16.50 -2.99
N LEU A 180 1.09 -15.86 -2.39
CA LEU A 180 0.21 -14.89 -3.03
C LEU A 180 0.49 -13.49 -2.49
N ALA A 181 0.57 -12.50 -3.38
CA ALA A 181 0.57 -11.09 -3.01
C ALA A 181 -0.85 -10.51 -3.07
N ILE A 182 -1.17 -9.59 -2.13
CA ILE A 182 -2.34 -8.71 -2.24
C ILE A 182 -1.85 -7.27 -2.34
N GLU A 183 -2.28 -6.58 -3.38
CA GLU A 183 -1.88 -5.23 -3.75
C GLU A 183 -3.09 -4.37 -4.13
N ASP A 184 -2.88 -3.05 -4.23
CA ASP A 184 -3.91 -2.13 -4.71
C ASP A 184 -3.48 -1.35 -5.96
N SER A 185 -2.18 -1.27 -6.23
CA SER A 185 -1.57 -0.41 -7.25
C SER A 185 -0.87 -1.20 -8.35
N ARG A 186 -0.77 -0.59 -9.55
CA ARG A 186 -0.02 -1.19 -10.65
C ARG A 186 1.45 -1.39 -10.31
N ASN A 187 2.08 -0.41 -9.67
CA ASN A 187 3.49 -0.52 -9.26
C ASN A 187 3.71 -1.68 -8.29
N GLY A 188 2.80 -1.84 -7.33
CA GLY A 188 2.86 -2.94 -6.38
C GLY A 188 2.61 -4.29 -7.04
N MET A 189 1.60 -4.40 -7.90
CA MET A 189 1.35 -5.61 -8.68
C MET A 189 2.57 -6.01 -9.53
N LEU A 190 3.19 -5.05 -10.24
CA LEU A 190 4.38 -5.31 -11.06
C LEU A 190 5.57 -5.77 -10.22
N ALA A 191 5.75 -5.20 -9.02
CA ALA A 191 6.78 -5.65 -8.07
C ALA A 191 6.55 -7.10 -7.63
N ALA A 192 5.30 -7.46 -7.29
CA ALA A 192 4.95 -8.83 -6.91
C ALA A 192 5.17 -9.82 -8.06
N VAL A 193 4.68 -9.49 -9.26
CA VAL A 193 4.86 -10.30 -10.47
C VAL A 193 6.35 -10.44 -10.82
N GLY A 194 7.12 -9.36 -10.71
CA GLY A 194 8.58 -9.36 -10.91
C GLY A 194 9.34 -10.24 -9.92
N ALA A 195 8.79 -10.47 -8.72
CA ALA A 195 9.29 -11.44 -7.75
C ALA A 195 8.81 -12.88 -8.00
N GLY A 196 8.05 -13.13 -9.07
CA GLY A 196 7.50 -14.45 -9.41
C GLY A 196 6.22 -14.81 -8.66
N LEU A 197 5.54 -13.85 -8.04
CA LEU A 197 4.30 -14.07 -7.29
C LEU A 197 3.07 -13.91 -8.18
N ARG A 198 1.99 -14.65 -7.85
CA ARG A 198 0.65 -14.29 -8.28
C ARG A 198 0.16 -13.15 -7.40
N CYS A 199 -0.63 -12.27 -8.02
CA CYS A 199 -1.14 -11.09 -7.33
C CYS A 199 -2.67 -11.02 -7.43
N LEU A 200 -3.33 -10.87 -6.28
CA LEU A 200 -4.71 -10.40 -6.19
C LEU A 200 -4.65 -8.88 -5.99
N VAL A 201 -5.42 -8.13 -6.78
CA VAL A 201 -5.52 -6.67 -6.64
C VAL A 201 -6.87 -6.31 -6.04
N THR A 202 -6.84 -5.49 -4.98
CA THR A 202 -8.02 -4.87 -4.38
C THR A 202 -7.97 -3.36 -4.60
N LEU A 203 -8.85 -2.80 -5.43
CA LEU A 203 -8.79 -1.39 -5.80
C LEU A 203 -8.95 -0.46 -4.59
N SER A 204 -8.08 0.54 -4.49
CA SER A 204 -8.22 1.66 -3.54
C SER A 204 -8.89 2.87 -4.18
N SER A 205 -9.07 3.96 -3.42
CA SER A 205 -9.74 5.19 -3.90
C SER A 205 -9.09 5.82 -5.13
N TYR A 206 -7.79 5.58 -5.37
CA TYR A 206 -7.05 6.24 -6.44
C TYR A 206 -6.60 5.31 -7.57
N THR A 207 -6.77 3.99 -7.44
CA THR A 207 -6.18 3.02 -8.38
C THR A 207 -7.17 2.46 -9.41
N GLY A 208 -8.44 2.89 -9.36
CA GLY A 208 -9.50 2.38 -10.22
C GLY A 208 -9.33 2.59 -11.73
N GLN A 209 -8.38 3.44 -12.16
CA GLN A 209 -8.06 3.69 -13.56
C GLN A 209 -6.76 3.03 -14.03
N GLU A 210 -6.07 2.32 -13.15
CA GLU A 210 -4.83 1.63 -13.48
C GLU A 210 -5.09 0.30 -14.21
N SER A 211 -4.11 -0.17 -14.97
CA SER A 211 -4.19 -1.47 -15.64
C SER A 211 -3.64 -2.56 -14.75
N PHE A 212 -4.39 -3.63 -14.58
CA PHE A 212 -4.03 -4.80 -13.77
C PHE A 212 -4.06 -6.10 -14.59
N SER A 213 -3.64 -6.03 -15.86
CA SER A 213 -3.67 -7.15 -16.80
C SER A 213 -2.87 -8.38 -16.33
N GLU A 214 -1.85 -8.17 -15.48
CA GLU A 214 -1.00 -9.23 -14.94
C GLU A 214 -1.54 -9.86 -13.64
N ALA A 215 -2.58 -9.27 -13.02
CA ALA A 215 -3.16 -9.80 -11.79
C ALA A 215 -3.91 -11.12 -12.02
N ALA A 216 -3.86 -12.03 -11.07
CA ALA A 216 -4.65 -13.26 -11.08
C ALA A 216 -6.14 -12.98 -10.87
N LEU A 217 -6.45 -12.01 -10.01
CA LEU A 217 -7.81 -11.58 -9.69
C LEU A 217 -7.79 -10.09 -9.34
N VAL A 218 -8.79 -9.34 -9.81
CA VAL A 218 -9.00 -7.93 -9.47
C VAL A 218 -10.39 -7.78 -8.85
N VAL A 219 -10.46 -7.19 -7.65
CA VAL A 219 -11.70 -7.01 -6.90
C VAL A 219 -11.85 -5.58 -6.36
N SER A 220 -13.06 -5.16 -6.05
CA SER A 220 -13.32 -3.85 -5.44
C SER A 220 -12.83 -3.78 -3.99
N SER A 221 -12.99 -4.86 -3.23
CA SER A 221 -12.55 -5.07 -1.84
C SER A 221 -12.47 -6.57 -1.58
N LEU A 222 -11.98 -6.98 -0.40
CA LEU A 222 -12.01 -8.40 -0.02
C LEU A 222 -13.38 -8.83 0.55
N GLY A 223 -14.29 -7.89 0.72
CA GLY A 223 -15.68 -8.09 1.09
C GLY A 223 -15.90 -8.42 2.56
N ASP A 224 -16.92 -7.77 3.10
CA ASP A 224 -17.54 -8.04 4.40
C ASP A 224 -19.07 -8.15 4.22
N PRO A 225 -19.83 -8.64 5.21
CA PRO A 225 -21.28 -8.83 5.07
C PRO A 225 -22.03 -7.58 4.62
N ASP A 226 -21.60 -6.40 5.11
CA ASP A 226 -22.24 -5.12 4.82
C ASP A 226 -21.64 -4.41 3.59
N GLU A 227 -20.47 -4.87 3.10
CA GLU A 227 -19.76 -4.32 1.95
C GLU A 227 -19.20 -5.44 1.05
N PRO A 228 -20.06 -6.03 0.19
CA PRO A 228 -19.67 -7.18 -0.61
C PRO A 228 -18.59 -6.87 -1.65
N ALA A 229 -17.71 -7.84 -1.86
CA ALA A 229 -16.72 -7.81 -2.93
C ALA A 229 -17.38 -7.86 -4.31
N ARG A 230 -16.80 -7.17 -5.28
CA ARG A 230 -17.15 -7.30 -6.70
C ARG A 230 -15.91 -7.71 -7.48
N VAL A 231 -16.06 -8.76 -8.30
CA VAL A 231 -15.01 -9.18 -9.24
C VAL A 231 -14.99 -8.23 -10.43
N LEU A 232 -13.85 -7.67 -10.74
CA LEU A 232 -13.64 -6.71 -11.84
C LEU A 232 -12.86 -7.36 -12.99
N ALA A 233 -11.90 -8.23 -12.69
CA ALA A 233 -11.23 -9.07 -13.65
C ALA A 233 -10.79 -10.38 -12.98
N ASN A 234 -10.76 -11.48 -13.73
CA ASN A 234 -10.38 -12.78 -13.19
C ASN A 234 -9.65 -13.62 -14.24
N ARG A 235 -8.38 -13.92 -14.00
CA ARG A 235 -7.54 -14.80 -14.80
C ARG A 235 -7.24 -16.12 -14.07
N SER A 236 -7.81 -16.30 -12.87
CA SER A 236 -7.69 -17.50 -12.05
C SER A 236 -8.91 -18.41 -12.18
N GLU A 237 -8.87 -19.51 -11.47
CA GLU A 237 -10.03 -20.42 -11.30
C GLU A 237 -10.92 -20.03 -10.11
N ALA A 238 -10.59 -18.94 -9.40
CA ALA A 238 -11.38 -18.48 -8.26
C ALA A 238 -12.82 -18.14 -8.67
N ARG A 239 -13.75 -18.39 -7.78
CA ARG A 239 -15.19 -18.07 -7.96
C ARG A 239 -15.72 -17.36 -6.72
N PRO A 240 -15.22 -16.15 -6.44
CA PRO A 240 -15.60 -15.43 -5.25
C PRO A 240 -17.11 -15.16 -5.21
N GLY A 241 -17.69 -15.28 -4.03
CA GLY A 241 -18.98 -14.72 -3.69
C GLY A 241 -18.85 -13.26 -3.22
N ASP A 242 -19.67 -12.88 -2.25
CA ASP A 242 -19.65 -11.54 -1.65
C ASP A 242 -18.39 -11.27 -0.81
N GLN A 243 -17.63 -12.30 -0.48
CA GLN A 243 -16.40 -12.24 0.30
C GLN A 243 -15.32 -13.09 -0.35
N ILE A 244 -14.10 -12.57 -0.39
CA ILE A 244 -12.92 -13.35 -0.79
C ILE A 244 -12.55 -14.30 0.34
N THR A 245 -12.34 -15.56 0.00
CA THR A 245 -12.03 -16.64 0.93
C THR A 245 -10.60 -17.18 0.72
N LEU A 246 -10.10 -18.03 1.64
CA LEU A 246 -8.81 -18.72 1.45
C LEU A 246 -8.86 -19.67 0.24
N ASP A 247 -10.01 -20.25 -0.09
CA ASP A 247 -10.14 -21.10 -1.27
C ASP A 247 -9.99 -20.30 -2.57
N ASP A 248 -10.49 -19.05 -2.60
CA ASP A 248 -10.24 -18.14 -3.72
C ASP A 248 -8.76 -17.80 -3.84
N LEU A 249 -8.06 -17.55 -2.72
CA LEU A 249 -6.61 -17.32 -2.72
C LEU A 249 -5.84 -18.55 -3.23
N ARG A 250 -6.23 -19.77 -2.81
CA ARG A 250 -5.65 -21.02 -3.33
C ARG A 250 -5.90 -21.18 -4.84
N ALA A 251 -7.05 -20.76 -5.32
CA ALA A 251 -7.34 -20.78 -6.75
C ALA A 251 -6.48 -19.74 -7.51
N CYS A 252 -6.24 -18.56 -6.93
CA CYS A 252 -5.32 -17.58 -7.50
C CYS A 252 -3.88 -18.10 -7.61
N LEU A 253 -3.40 -18.91 -6.66
CA LEU A 253 -2.05 -19.51 -6.72
C LEU A 253 -1.85 -20.42 -7.95
N ARG A 254 -2.90 -20.93 -8.56
CA ARG A 254 -2.84 -21.74 -9.78
C ARG A 254 -2.90 -20.93 -11.08
N ALA A 255 -3.14 -19.62 -10.99
CA ALA A 255 -3.18 -18.76 -12.15
C ALA A 255 -1.81 -18.65 -12.85
N PRO A 256 -1.77 -18.36 -14.15
CA PRO A 256 -0.52 -18.02 -14.83
C PRO A 256 0.08 -16.74 -14.24
N ILE A 257 1.42 -16.70 -14.13
CA ILE A 257 2.13 -15.50 -13.67
C ILE A 257 2.25 -14.55 -14.85
N GLY A 258 1.80 -13.30 -14.67
CA GLY A 258 2.27 -12.13 -15.41
C GLY A 258 2.23 -12.13 -16.94
N GLN A 259 1.52 -13.02 -17.62
CA GLN A 259 1.38 -12.96 -19.08
C GLN A 259 0.13 -12.14 -19.46
N GLU A 260 0.33 -11.09 -20.26
CA GLU A 260 -0.78 -10.50 -21.02
C GLU A 260 -1.44 -11.60 -21.84
N VAL A 261 -2.77 -11.67 -21.78
CA VAL A 261 -3.52 -12.45 -22.76
C VAL A 261 -3.39 -11.70 -24.08
N THR A 262 -2.57 -12.23 -25.00
CA THR A 262 -2.51 -11.78 -26.40
C THR A 262 -3.86 -11.93 -27.09
#